data_9dff380f748ae25097f51640b72a4828
#
_entry.id   9dff380f748ae25097f51640b72a4828
#
_cell.length_a   1.000
_cell.length_b   1.000
_cell.length_c   1.000
_cell.angle_alpha   90.00
_cell.angle_beta   90.00
_cell.angle_gamma   90.00
#
_symmetry.space_group_name_H-M   'P 1'
#
loop_
_entity.id
_entity.type
_entity.pdbx_description
1 polymer ?
#
loop_
_entity_poly.entity_id
_entity_poly.type
_entity_poly.pdbx_seq_one_letter_code
_entity_poly.pdbx_strand_id
1 'polypeptide(L)'
;MITSNKCLEQIKVFEGCELTAYRCNAGVLTIGYGHTSGVKAGQQITKSDAEKLLREDISNVEKQMSKVIKSKLNQGQHDAVVSFVFNIGIGKFKTSTLLKKINANANDKSIGNEFRRWVYCNGVKLAGLVTRREWEARRYYESV
;
A
#
# COMPACT_ATOMS: atom_id res chain seq x y z
N MET A 1 0.91 12.08 10.42
CA MET A 1 -0.50 11.66 10.24
C MET A 1 -0.59 10.15 10.31
N ILE A 2 -1.58 9.64 10.98
CA ILE A 2 -1.80 8.21 11.19
C ILE A 2 -2.80 7.68 10.16
N THR A 3 -2.56 6.46 9.68
CA THR A 3 -3.47 5.77 8.76
C THR A 3 -4.79 5.48 9.47
N SER A 4 -5.93 5.75 8.79
CA SER A 4 -7.26 5.54 9.38
C SER A 4 -7.59 4.06 9.53
N ASN A 5 -8.51 3.74 10.44
CA ASN A 5 -9.02 2.37 10.57
C ASN A 5 -9.71 1.89 9.28
N LYS A 6 -10.39 2.79 8.58
CA LYS A 6 -11.01 2.49 7.28
C LYS A 6 -9.96 1.96 6.29
N CYS A 7 -8.79 2.59 6.24
CA CYS A 7 -7.71 2.18 5.37
C CYS A 7 -7.09 0.84 5.83
N LEU A 8 -6.86 0.68 7.13
CA LEU A 8 -6.32 -0.58 7.68
C LEU A 8 -7.22 -1.76 7.34
N GLU A 9 -8.53 -1.61 7.52
CA GLU A 9 -9.48 -2.68 7.21
C GLU A 9 -9.49 -2.98 5.71
N GLN A 10 -9.37 -1.95 4.87
CA GLN A 10 -9.32 -2.16 3.42
C GLN A 10 -8.02 -2.86 2.99
N ILE A 11 -6.89 -2.51 3.58
CA ILE A 11 -5.63 -3.21 3.31
C ILE A 11 -5.73 -4.69 3.69
N LYS A 12 -6.35 -5.00 4.83
CA LYS A 12 -6.60 -6.39 5.23
C LYS A 12 -7.41 -7.15 4.18
N VAL A 13 -8.42 -6.53 3.60
CA VAL A 13 -9.23 -7.14 2.53
C VAL A 13 -8.37 -7.40 1.30
N PHE A 14 -7.55 -6.42 0.89
CA PHE A 14 -6.69 -6.57 -0.29
C PHE A 14 -5.64 -7.66 -0.09
N GLU A 15 -5.01 -7.71 1.08
CA GLU A 15 -3.90 -8.63 1.32
C GLU A 15 -4.37 -10.04 1.71
N GLY A 16 -5.52 -10.15 2.37
CA GLY A 16 -5.92 -11.39 2.99
C GLY A 16 -5.00 -11.74 4.16
N CYS A 17 -5.40 -12.71 4.99
CA CYS A 17 -4.60 -13.14 6.13
C CYS A 17 -4.17 -14.59 5.94
N GLU A 18 -2.86 -14.80 5.81
CA GLU A 18 -2.28 -16.13 5.72
C GLU A 18 -1.38 -16.39 6.94
N LEU A 19 -1.73 -17.38 7.73
CA LEU A 19 -1.00 -17.70 8.96
C LEU A 19 0.21 -18.62 8.72
N THR A 20 0.35 -19.15 7.53
CA THR A 20 1.51 -19.94 7.08
C THR A 20 2.17 -19.22 5.91
N ALA A 21 3.50 -19.15 5.92
CA ALA A 21 4.25 -18.48 4.85
C ALA A 21 3.95 -19.09 3.48
N TYR A 22 3.77 -18.23 2.49
CA TYR A 22 3.52 -18.61 1.10
C TYR A 22 4.28 -17.67 0.16
N ARG A 23 4.37 -18.03 -1.13
CA ARG A 23 4.94 -17.14 -2.14
C ARG A 23 3.83 -16.37 -2.83
N CYS A 24 3.94 -15.05 -2.83
CA CYS A 24 2.98 -14.18 -3.53
C CYS A 24 3.20 -14.24 -5.05
N ASN A 25 2.37 -13.52 -5.82
CA ASN A 25 2.47 -13.47 -7.29
C ASN A 25 3.84 -13.02 -7.79
N ALA A 26 4.57 -12.23 -7.01
CA ALA A 26 5.92 -11.78 -7.33
C ALA A 26 7.01 -12.78 -6.92
N GLY A 27 6.64 -13.94 -6.35
CA GLY A 27 7.57 -14.97 -5.91
C GLY A 27 8.22 -14.71 -4.56
N VAL A 28 7.76 -13.72 -3.79
CA VAL A 28 8.32 -13.33 -2.49
C VAL A 28 7.60 -14.08 -1.37
N LEU A 29 8.38 -14.63 -0.41
CA LEU A 29 7.82 -15.26 0.79
C LEU A 29 7.06 -14.22 1.60
N THR A 30 5.79 -14.52 1.89
CA THR A 30 4.82 -13.60 2.49
C THR A 30 4.06 -14.29 3.61
N ILE A 31 3.68 -13.57 4.66
CA ILE A 31 2.90 -14.10 5.77
C ILE A 31 1.99 -13.00 6.35
N GLY A 32 0.94 -13.41 7.04
CA GLY A 32 -0.01 -12.46 7.66
C GLY A 32 -0.74 -11.64 6.62
N TYR A 33 -0.78 -10.34 6.80
CA TYR A 33 -1.40 -9.38 5.85
C TYR A 33 -0.31 -8.79 4.95
N GLY A 34 0.24 -9.62 4.08
CA GLY A 34 1.21 -9.13 3.11
C GLY A 34 2.61 -8.81 3.66
N HIS A 35 2.94 -9.30 4.85
CA HIS A 35 4.26 -9.08 5.45
C HIS A 35 5.34 -9.92 4.75
N THR A 36 6.45 -9.29 4.37
CA THR A 36 7.53 -9.96 3.61
C THR A 36 8.88 -9.93 4.29
N SER A 37 9.12 -9.04 5.25
CA SER A 37 10.42 -8.88 5.88
C SER A 37 10.75 -10.05 6.81
N GLY A 38 11.87 -10.74 6.57
CA GLY A 38 12.33 -11.81 7.43
C GLY A 38 11.49 -13.08 7.43
N VAL A 39 10.61 -13.25 6.44
CA VAL A 39 9.73 -14.42 6.35
C VAL A 39 10.51 -15.63 5.86
N LYS A 40 10.34 -16.76 6.56
CA LYS A 40 11.01 -18.03 6.24
C LYS A 40 9.99 -19.05 5.73
N ALA A 41 10.45 -19.93 4.83
CA ALA A 41 9.61 -21.03 4.35
C ALA A 41 9.11 -21.89 5.51
N GLY A 42 7.82 -22.21 5.51
CA GLY A 42 7.20 -23.01 6.58
C GLY A 42 6.87 -22.24 7.86
N GLN A 43 7.17 -20.96 7.92
CA GLN A 43 6.87 -20.15 9.11
C GLN A 43 5.37 -20.09 9.36
N GLN A 44 4.97 -20.16 10.64
CA GLN A 44 3.59 -20.05 11.08
C GLN A 44 3.48 -18.97 12.16
N ILE A 45 2.40 -18.20 12.12
CA ILE A 45 2.09 -17.15 13.09
C ILE A 45 0.64 -17.24 13.52
N THR A 46 0.29 -16.55 14.62
CA THR A 46 -1.10 -16.39 15.05
C THR A 46 -1.74 -15.19 14.36
N LYS A 47 -3.07 -15.08 14.43
CA LYS A 47 -3.78 -13.91 13.91
C LYS A 47 -3.37 -12.64 14.64
N SER A 48 -3.13 -12.72 15.94
CA SER A 48 -2.62 -11.59 16.74
C SER A 48 -1.25 -11.13 16.24
N ASP A 49 -0.35 -12.05 15.88
CA ASP A 49 0.93 -11.73 15.28
C ASP A 49 0.76 -11.05 13.93
N ALA A 50 -0.19 -11.51 13.11
CA ALA A 50 -0.48 -10.90 11.80
C ALA A 50 -0.93 -9.44 11.94
N GLU A 51 -1.80 -9.14 12.91
CA GLU A 51 -2.24 -7.76 13.21
C GLU A 51 -1.05 -6.88 13.62
N LYS A 52 -0.19 -7.39 14.47
CA LYS A 52 0.98 -6.67 14.96
C LYS A 52 1.95 -6.36 13.82
N LEU A 53 2.22 -7.35 12.97
CA LEU A 53 3.09 -7.17 11.81
C LEU A 53 2.52 -6.13 10.85
N LEU A 54 1.20 -6.14 10.61
CA LEU A 54 0.56 -5.14 9.76
C LEU A 54 0.76 -3.73 10.30
N ARG A 55 0.54 -3.53 11.61
CA ARG A 55 0.72 -2.22 12.24
C ARG A 55 2.17 -1.73 12.16
N GLU A 56 3.12 -2.62 12.35
CA GLU A 56 4.55 -2.31 12.19
C GLU A 56 4.87 -1.92 10.75
N ASP A 57 4.38 -2.68 9.78
CA ASP A 57 4.61 -2.40 8.36
C ASP A 57 4.00 -1.06 7.94
N ILE A 58 2.78 -0.77 8.39
CA ILE A 58 2.13 0.53 8.12
C ILE A 58 2.92 1.67 8.74
N SER A 59 3.39 1.52 9.98
CA SER A 59 4.22 2.54 10.63
C SER A 59 5.50 2.81 9.84
N ASN A 60 6.14 1.77 9.32
CA ASN A 60 7.32 1.91 8.48
C ASN A 60 7.01 2.63 7.17
N VAL A 61 5.89 2.31 6.54
CA VAL A 61 5.42 3.00 5.32
C VAL A 61 5.20 4.49 5.60
N GLU A 62 4.54 4.83 6.70
CA GLU A 62 4.30 6.22 7.11
C GLU A 62 5.61 6.99 7.27
N LYS A 63 6.60 6.39 7.90
CA LYS A 63 7.93 6.99 8.08
C LYS A 63 8.63 7.21 6.73
N GLN A 64 8.58 6.22 5.85
CA GLN A 64 9.18 6.32 4.52
C GLN A 64 8.52 7.42 3.68
N MET A 65 7.18 7.49 3.73
CA MET A 65 6.41 8.53 3.03
C MET A 65 6.79 9.93 3.51
N SER A 66 6.95 10.13 4.81
CA SER A 66 7.25 11.44 5.39
C SER A 66 8.58 12.01 4.91
N LYS A 67 9.49 11.16 4.46
CA LYS A 67 10.79 11.58 3.96
C LYS A 67 10.75 12.09 2.52
N VAL A 68 9.76 11.67 1.74
CA VAL A 68 9.72 11.98 0.30
C VAL A 68 8.54 12.87 -0.11
N ILE A 69 7.47 12.88 0.67
CA ILE A 69 6.29 13.72 0.41
C ILE A 69 6.51 15.07 1.09
N LYS A 70 6.48 16.12 0.29
CA LYS A 70 6.70 17.50 0.76
C LYS A 70 5.40 18.27 0.91
N SER A 71 4.32 17.80 0.30
CA SER A 71 3.00 18.40 0.40
C SER A 71 2.30 17.96 1.68
N LYS A 72 1.45 18.83 2.22
CA LYS A 72 0.56 18.45 3.32
C LYS A 72 -0.60 17.65 2.75
N LEU A 73 -0.86 16.45 3.30
CA LEU A 73 -1.94 15.57 2.86
C LEU A 73 -3.10 15.60 3.85
N ASN A 74 -4.33 15.50 3.34
CA ASN A 74 -5.49 15.19 4.17
C ASN A 74 -5.59 13.69 4.42
N GLN A 75 -6.57 13.25 5.21
CA GLN A 75 -6.68 11.83 5.60
C GLN A 75 -6.87 10.91 4.38
N GLY A 76 -7.74 11.28 3.44
CA GLY A 76 -7.97 10.47 2.24
C GLY A 76 -6.74 10.33 1.38
N GLN A 77 -6.03 11.43 1.16
CA GLN A 77 -4.79 11.42 0.40
C GLN A 77 -3.72 10.55 1.07
N HIS A 78 -3.56 10.71 2.38
CA HIS A 78 -2.61 9.91 3.16
C HIS A 78 -2.93 8.41 3.05
N ASP A 79 -4.18 8.04 3.28
CA ASP A 79 -4.61 6.64 3.25
C ASP A 79 -4.37 6.00 1.88
N ALA A 80 -4.72 6.70 0.81
CA ALA A 80 -4.52 6.20 -0.55
C ALA A 80 -3.03 5.92 -0.83
N VAL A 81 -2.16 6.85 -0.44
CA VAL A 81 -0.72 6.70 -0.64
C VAL A 81 -0.15 5.58 0.23
N VAL A 82 -0.61 5.44 1.48
CA VAL A 82 -0.19 4.33 2.35
C VAL A 82 -0.49 2.99 1.70
N SER A 83 -1.72 2.79 1.20
CA SER A 83 -2.10 1.55 0.52
C SER A 83 -1.21 1.28 -0.70
N PHE A 84 -0.95 2.31 -1.50
CA PHE A 84 -0.12 2.22 -2.69
C PHE A 84 1.33 1.84 -2.34
N VAL A 85 1.95 2.56 -1.43
CA VAL A 85 3.36 2.31 -1.02
C VAL A 85 3.48 0.96 -0.33
N PHE A 86 2.50 0.58 0.50
CA PHE A 86 2.48 -0.75 1.12
C PHE A 86 2.55 -1.86 0.06
N ASN A 87 1.83 -1.69 -1.04
CA ASN A 87 1.77 -2.70 -2.12
C ASN A 87 2.98 -2.68 -3.04
N ILE A 88 3.39 -1.51 -3.53
CA ILE A 88 4.47 -1.44 -4.54
C ILE A 88 5.85 -1.15 -3.98
N GLY A 89 5.94 -0.68 -2.75
CA GLY A 89 7.20 -0.34 -2.11
C GLY A 89 7.64 1.10 -2.33
N ILE A 90 8.41 1.61 -1.37
CA ILE A 90 8.89 3.01 -1.39
C ILE A 90 9.85 3.28 -2.54
N GLY A 91 10.64 2.29 -2.95
CA GLY A 91 11.62 2.46 -4.03
C GLY A 91 10.99 2.88 -5.34
N LYS A 92 9.92 2.19 -5.75
CA LYS A 92 9.17 2.53 -6.97
C LYS A 92 8.40 3.84 -6.81
N PHE A 93 7.85 4.09 -5.62
CA PHE A 93 7.13 5.32 -5.33
C PHE A 93 8.03 6.56 -5.47
N LYS A 94 9.26 6.49 -4.97
CA LYS A 94 10.23 7.60 -5.03
C LYS A 94 10.46 8.13 -6.43
N THR A 95 10.42 7.28 -7.43
CA THR A 95 10.70 7.62 -8.83
C THR A 95 9.44 7.78 -9.67
N SER A 96 8.27 7.65 -9.06
CA SER A 96 6.99 7.66 -9.78
C SER A 96 6.56 9.07 -10.18
N THR A 97 5.81 9.15 -11.28
CA THR A 97 5.10 10.37 -11.67
C THR A 97 4.06 10.75 -10.63
N LEU A 98 3.47 9.76 -9.96
CA LEU A 98 2.52 9.98 -8.87
C LEU A 98 3.12 10.89 -7.78
N LEU A 99 4.31 10.55 -7.29
CA LEU A 99 4.97 11.38 -6.26
C LEU A 99 5.28 12.77 -6.77
N LYS A 100 5.76 12.90 -8.01
CA LYS A 100 6.05 14.21 -8.60
C LYS A 100 4.81 15.09 -8.63
N LYS A 101 3.67 14.55 -9.02
CA LYS A 101 2.40 15.28 -9.05
C LYS A 101 1.93 15.67 -7.65
N ILE A 102 2.02 14.77 -6.69
CA ILE A 102 1.66 15.05 -5.30
C ILE A 102 2.49 16.21 -4.75
N ASN A 103 3.79 16.19 -4.97
CA ASN A 103 4.69 17.24 -4.48
C ASN A 103 4.51 18.57 -5.21
N ALA A 104 4.07 18.56 -6.47
CA ALA A 104 3.77 19.78 -7.22
C ALA A 104 2.43 20.39 -6.80
N ASN A 105 1.40 19.57 -6.67
CA ASN A 105 0.06 19.98 -6.24
C ASN A 105 -0.74 18.75 -5.81
N ALA A 106 -0.86 18.53 -4.51
CA ALA A 106 -1.56 17.37 -3.97
C ALA A 106 -3.05 17.32 -4.36
N ASN A 107 -3.64 18.43 -4.80
CA ASN A 107 -5.04 18.49 -5.21
C ASN A 107 -5.24 18.38 -6.73
N ASP A 108 -4.20 18.03 -7.47
CA ASP A 108 -4.28 17.83 -8.91
C ASP A 108 -5.26 16.70 -9.25
N LYS A 109 -6.21 16.98 -10.13
CA LYS A 109 -7.26 16.02 -10.51
C LYS A 109 -6.73 14.83 -11.33
N SER A 110 -5.55 14.94 -11.91
CA SER A 110 -4.95 13.85 -12.69
C SER A 110 -4.22 12.82 -11.85
N ILE A 111 -4.08 13.04 -10.55
CA ILE A 111 -3.38 12.12 -9.65
C ILE A 111 -4.07 10.74 -9.59
N GLY A 112 -5.41 10.71 -9.62
CA GLY A 112 -6.14 9.44 -9.63
C GLY A 112 -5.71 8.50 -10.76
N ASN A 113 -5.48 9.04 -11.95
CA ASN A 113 -5.03 8.24 -13.09
C ASN A 113 -3.60 7.73 -12.92
N GLU A 114 -2.78 8.41 -12.14
CA GLU A 114 -1.43 7.90 -11.86
C GLU A 114 -1.47 6.63 -10.99
N PHE A 115 -2.39 6.55 -10.05
CA PHE A 115 -2.62 5.29 -9.32
C PHE A 115 -3.01 4.16 -10.29
N ARG A 116 -3.94 4.40 -11.18
CA ARG A 116 -4.51 3.39 -12.10
C ARG A 116 -3.51 2.77 -13.05
N ARG A 117 -2.33 3.36 -13.25
CA ARG A 117 -1.29 2.82 -14.11
C ARG A 117 -0.61 1.58 -13.54
N TRP A 118 -0.69 1.35 -12.24
CA TRP A 118 0.06 0.31 -11.53
C TRP A 118 -0.76 -0.97 -11.34
N VAL A 119 -1.07 -1.64 -12.46
CA VAL A 119 -1.96 -2.81 -12.48
C VAL A 119 -1.31 -4.07 -13.04
N TYR A 120 0.02 -4.06 -13.25
CA TYR A 120 0.75 -5.19 -13.81
C TYR A 120 1.67 -5.83 -12.78
N CYS A 121 1.76 -7.16 -12.81
CA CYS A 121 2.74 -7.93 -12.06
C CYS A 121 3.43 -8.87 -13.03
N ASN A 122 4.77 -8.79 -13.15
CA ASN A 122 5.55 -9.57 -14.11
C ASN A 122 5.00 -9.46 -15.55
N GLY A 123 4.58 -8.26 -15.95
CA GLY A 123 4.03 -7.98 -17.27
C GLY A 123 2.59 -8.42 -17.49
N VAL A 124 1.93 -8.97 -16.48
CA VAL A 124 0.54 -9.44 -16.57
C VAL A 124 -0.37 -8.52 -15.78
N LYS A 125 -1.46 -8.07 -16.40
CA LYS A 125 -2.49 -7.26 -15.74
C LYS A 125 -3.30 -8.14 -14.79
N LEU A 126 -3.37 -7.74 -13.51
CA LEU A 126 -4.09 -8.48 -12.49
C LEU A 126 -5.37 -7.74 -12.07
N ALA A 127 -6.49 -8.45 -12.06
CA ALA A 127 -7.79 -7.88 -11.65
C ALA A 127 -7.76 -7.34 -10.22
N GLY A 128 -7.06 -8.01 -9.31
CA GLY A 128 -6.91 -7.56 -7.93
C GLY A 128 -6.18 -6.23 -7.82
N LEU A 129 -5.18 -6.00 -8.67
CA LEU A 129 -4.46 -4.72 -8.71
C LEU A 129 -5.35 -3.62 -9.28
N VAL A 130 -6.17 -3.91 -10.30
CA VAL A 130 -7.14 -2.94 -10.84
C VAL A 130 -8.10 -2.49 -9.75
N THR A 131 -8.67 -3.43 -8.98
CA THR A 131 -9.59 -3.14 -7.89
C THR A 131 -8.92 -2.28 -6.81
N ARG A 132 -7.69 -2.61 -6.45
CA ARG A 132 -6.93 -1.88 -5.43
C ARG A 132 -6.63 -0.44 -5.88
N ARG A 133 -6.16 -0.27 -7.11
CA ARG A 133 -5.87 1.08 -7.67
C ARG A 133 -7.12 1.94 -7.77
N GLU A 134 -8.27 1.35 -8.10
CA GLU A 134 -9.55 2.08 -8.13
C GLU A 134 -9.95 2.57 -6.74
N TRP A 135 -9.80 1.73 -5.72
CA TRP A 135 -10.06 2.15 -4.35
C TRP A 135 -9.14 3.31 -3.94
N GLU A 136 -7.84 3.19 -4.23
CA GLU A 136 -6.85 4.22 -3.90
C GLU A 136 -7.16 5.53 -4.63
N ALA A 137 -7.47 5.47 -5.92
CA ALA A 137 -7.81 6.66 -6.69
C ALA A 137 -9.03 7.38 -6.13
N ARG A 138 -10.05 6.65 -5.69
CA ARG A 138 -11.25 7.23 -5.07
C ARG A 138 -10.95 7.77 -3.68
N ARG A 139 -10.24 6.98 -2.86
CA ARG A 139 -9.90 7.37 -1.49
C ARG A 139 -9.08 8.66 -1.47
N TYR A 140 -8.21 8.85 -2.44
CA TYR A 140 -7.38 10.05 -2.54
C TYR A 140 -8.20 11.35 -2.56
N TYR A 141 -9.40 11.30 -3.13
CA TYR A 141 -10.27 12.48 -3.24
C TYR A 141 -11.35 12.54 -2.15
N GLU A 142 -11.31 11.64 -1.19
CA GLU A 142 -12.15 11.71 0.02
C GLU A 142 -11.36 12.40 1.13
N SER A 143 -11.91 13.44 1.72
CA SER A 143 -11.20 14.21 2.75
C SER A 143 -11.20 13.53 4.13
N VAL A 144 -12.09 12.59 4.36
CA VAL A 144 -12.20 11.88 5.65
C VAL A 144 -12.33 10.36 5.48
#